data_ab4001af3620d23245be268c6fc14238
#
_entry.id   ab4001af3620d23245be268c6fc14238
#
_cell.length_a   1.000
_cell.length_b   1.000
_cell.length_c   1.000
_cell.angle_alpha   90.00
_cell.angle_beta   90.00
_cell.angle_gamma   90.00
#
_symmetry.space_group_name_H-M   'P 1'
#
loop_
_entity.id
_entity.type
_entity.pdbx_description
1 polymer ?
#
loop_
_entity_poly.entity_id
_entity_poly.type
_entity_poly.pdbx_seq_one_letter_code
_entity_poly.pdbx_strand_id
1 'polypeptide(L)'
;MQTISNEVQLIMRTQQHILLIEDDEVDVMTVRRSLKDLGVDYPLDQVSDGEAGLAFLRDAANPRPGLILLDLNMPRMNGVEFLAEIKQDPKLKRIPVVVLTTSQEESDRMASFDRNVSGYMLKPVDYPQFVRTMQVIRDYWSTSEEAPN
;
A
#
# COMPACT_ATOMS: atom_id res chain seq x y z
N MET A 1 0.69 -7.19 33.32
CA MET A 1 1.49 -6.18 32.58
C MET A 1 1.99 -6.71 31.27
N GLN A 2 2.75 -7.82 31.28
CA GLN A 2 3.25 -8.39 30.02
C GLN A 2 2.12 -8.89 29.11
N THR A 3 1.04 -9.42 29.69
CA THR A 3 -0.10 -9.89 28.91
C THR A 3 -0.73 -8.76 28.10
N ILE A 4 -0.91 -7.58 28.71
CA ILE A 4 -1.44 -6.41 28.02
C ILE A 4 -0.49 -5.97 26.92
N SER A 5 0.81 -5.97 27.19
CA SER A 5 1.82 -5.60 26.20
C SER A 5 1.78 -6.53 24.99
N ASN A 6 1.61 -7.84 25.22
CA ASN A 6 1.51 -8.82 24.14
C ASN A 6 0.26 -8.64 23.31
N GLU A 7 -0.86 -8.33 23.96
CA GLU A 7 -2.11 -8.05 23.25
C GLU A 7 -2.00 -6.80 22.39
N VAL A 8 -1.39 -5.75 22.92
CA VAL A 8 -1.16 -4.50 22.15
C VAL A 8 -0.26 -4.77 20.97
N GLN A 9 0.81 -5.54 21.15
CA GLN A 9 1.70 -5.89 20.05
C GLN A 9 0.98 -6.69 18.98
N LEU A 10 0.12 -7.62 19.36
CA LEU A 10 -0.66 -8.41 18.42
C LEU A 10 -1.62 -7.52 17.62
N ILE A 11 -2.30 -6.60 18.29
CA ILE A 11 -3.19 -5.65 17.63
C ILE A 11 -2.41 -4.77 16.66
N MET A 12 -1.25 -4.26 17.08
CA MET A 12 -0.41 -3.44 16.22
C MET A 12 0.07 -4.22 15.00
N ARG A 13 0.43 -5.50 15.18
CA ARG A 13 0.84 -6.36 14.06
C ARG A 13 -0.29 -6.58 13.07
N THR A 14 -1.53 -6.78 13.54
CA THR A 14 -2.66 -6.97 12.66
C THR A 14 -2.98 -5.70 11.89
N GLN A 15 -2.62 -4.51 12.42
CA GLN A 15 -2.78 -3.24 11.72
C GLN A 15 -1.68 -2.98 10.70
N GLN A 16 -0.63 -3.79 10.68
CA GLN A 16 0.52 -3.61 9.80
C GLN A 16 0.45 -4.48 8.54
N HIS A 17 -0.74 -4.85 8.13
CA HIS A 17 -0.92 -5.54 6.86
C HIS A 17 -0.71 -4.57 5.70
N ILE A 18 -0.15 -5.10 4.62
CA ILE A 18 0.02 -4.36 3.38
C ILE A 18 -0.93 -4.95 2.35
N LEU A 19 -1.70 -4.09 1.68
CA LEU A 19 -2.47 -4.51 0.52
C LEU A 19 -1.79 -3.99 -0.74
N LEU A 20 -1.39 -4.91 -1.60
CA LEU A 20 -0.78 -4.59 -2.89
C LEU A 20 -1.81 -4.78 -4.00
N ILE A 21 -2.10 -3.70 -4.71
CA ILE A 21 -3.02 -3.73 -5.86
C ILE A 21 -2.16 -3.63 -7.12
N GLU A 22 -1.91 -4.75 -7.76
CA GLU A 22 -0.98 -4.90 -8.86
C GLU A 22 -1.33 -6.16 -9.64
N ASP A 23 -1.48 -6.05 -10.96
CA ASP A 23 -1.81 -7.18 -11.83
C ASP A 23 -0.59 -7.87 -12.43
N ASP A 24 0.57 -7.26 -12.45
CA ASP A 24 1.79 -7.83 -13.01
C ASP A 24 2.47 -8.73 -11.99
N GLU A 25 2.53 -10.04 -12.31
CA GLU A 25 3.11 -11.02 -11.40
C GLU A 25 4.59 -10.76 -11.10
N VAL A 26 5.34 -10.25 -12.08
CA VAL A 26 6.75 -9.93 -11.88
C VAL A 26 6.89 -8.81 -10.88
N ASP A 27 6.06 -7.76 -11.00
CA ASP A 27 6.07 -6.66 -10.05
C ASP A 27 5.64 -7.11 -8.65
N VAL A 28 4.66 -7.98 -8.55
CA VAL A 28 4.25 -8.56 -7.27
C VAL A 28 5.42 -9.30 -6.61
N MET A 29 6.11 -10.14 -7.37
CA MET A 29 7.27 -10.87 -6.86
C MET A 29 8.39 -9.94 -6.43
N THR A 30 8.61 -8.88 -7.20
CA THR A 30 9.63 -7.89 -6.90
C THR A 30 9.33 -7.16 -5.58
N VAL A 31 8.08 -6.78 -5.38
CA VAL A 31 7.67 -6.15 -4.11
C VAL A 31 7.89 -7.11 -2.94
N ARG A 32 7.43 -8.36 -3.06
CA ARG A 32 7.59 -9.35 -2.00
C ARG A 32 9.06 -9.59 -1.67
N ARG A 33 9.89 -9.72 -2.69
CA ARG A 33 11.32 -9.95 -2.51
C ARG A 33 12.00 -8.76 -1.82
N SER A 34 11.66 -7.55 -2.24
CA SER A 34 12.26 -6.35 -1.66
C SER A 34 11.92 -6.20 -0.18
N LEU A 35 10.67 -6.49 0.20
CA LEU A 35 10.27 -6.44 1.60
C LEU A 35 11.02 -7.48 2.43
N LYS A 36 11.19 -8.68 1.88
CA LYS A 36 11.95 -9.74 2.54
C LYS A 36 13.40 -9.32 2.74
N ASP A 37 14.03 -8.78 1.70
CA ASP A 37 15.42 -8.33 1.76
C ASP A 37 15.62 -7.19 2.77
N LEU A 38 14.59 -6.37 2.95
CA LEU A 38 14.62 -5.29 3.95
C LEU A 38 14.25 -5.74 5.36
N GLY A 39 13.93 -7.01 5.54
CA GLY A 39 13.53 -7.53 6.84
C GLY A 39 12.14 -7.10 7.28
N VAL A 40 11.31 -6.69 6.35
CA VAL A 40 9.92 -6.31 6.64
C VAL A 40 9.08 -7.59 6.67
N ASP A 41 8.51 -7.89 7.81
CA ASP A 41 7.79 -9.13 8.08
C ASP A 41 6.29 -8.90 8.25
N TYR A 42 5.74 -7.97 7.51
CA TYR A 42 4.31 -7.69 7.56
C TYR A 42 3.57 -8.53 6.53
N PRO A 43 2.41 -9.08 6.89
CA PRO A 43 1.60 -9.82 5.91
C PRO A 43 1.25 -8.94 4.72
N LEU A 44 1.39 -9.50 3.54
CA LEU A 44 1.05 -8.81 2.30
C LEU A 44 -0.01 -9.61 1.56
N ASP A 45 -1.14 -8.98 1.33
CA ASP A 45 -2.20 -9.50 0.49
C ASP A 45 -2.12 -8.81 -0.86
N GLN A 46 -2.39 -9.55 -1.93
CA GLN A 46 -2.32 -9.03 -3.28
C GLN A 46 -3.64 -9.24 -3.99
N VAL A 47 -4.09 -8.21 -4.69
CA VAL A 47 -5.23 -8.26 -5.60
C VAL A 47 -4.83 -7.66 -6.92
N SER A 48 -5.57 -7.98 -7.98
CA SER A 48 -5.12 -7.69 -9.34
C SER A 48 -5.71 -6.43 -9.95
N ASP A 49 -6.74 -5.84 -9.35
CA ASP A 49 -7.33 -4.60 -9.85
C ASP A 49 -8.07 -3.84 -8.76
N GLY A 50 -8.59 -2.68 -9.12
CA GLY A 50 -9.26 -1.81 -8.17
C GLY A 50 -10.57 -2.39 -7.64
N GLU A 51 -11.31 -3.13 -8.47
CA GLU A 51 -12.55 -3.76 -8.00
C GLU A 51 -12.26 -4.79 -6.93
N ALA A 52 -11.26 -5.65 -7.17
CA ALA A 52 -10.85 -6.64 -6.18
C ALA A 52 -10.30 -5.98 -4.92
N GLY A 53 -9.62 -4.85 -5.06
CA GLY A 53 -9.14 -4.08 -3.94
C GLY A 53 -10.27 -3.56 -3.07
N LEU A 54 -11.29 -2.98 -3.68
CA LEU A 54 -12.45 -2.50 -2.93
C LEU A 54 -13.21 -3.63 -2.26
N ALA A 55 -13.37 -4.75 -2.96
CA ALA A 55 -14.03 -5.92 -2.39
C ALA A 55 -13.26 -6.44 -1.17
N PHE A 56 -11.94 -6.49 -1.26
CA PHE A 56 -11.09 -6.90 -0.15
C PHE A 56 -11.27 -5.97 1.05
N LEU A 57 -11.22 -4.67 0.81
CA LEU A 57 -11.30 -3.65 1.87
C LEU A 57 -12.68 -3.60 2.53
N ARG A 58 -13.73 -3.90 1.79
CA ARG A 58 -15.10 -3.86 2.28
C ARG A 58 -15.55 -5.16 2.94
N ASP A 59 -14.76 -6.21 2.84
CA ASP A 59 -15.04 -7.48 3.48
C ASP A 59 -14.55 -7.44 4.93
N ALA A 60 -15.49 -7.50 5.87
CA ALA A 60 -15.17 -7.44 7.29
C ALA A 60 -14.31 -8.63 7.78
N ALA A 61 -14.30 -9.72 7.02
CA ALA A 61 -13.47 -10.88 7.35
C ALA A 61 -11.99 -10.64 7.07
N ASN A 62 -11.66 -9.67 6.23
CA ASN A 62 -10.28 -9.35 5.89
C ASN A 62 -9.71 -8.33 6.88
N PRO A 63 -8.41 -8.40 7.17
CA PRO A 63 -7.78 -7.39 8.03
C PRO A 63 -7.73 -6.05 7.31
N ARG A 64 -7.90 -4.98 8.06
CA ARG A 64 -7.72 -3.63 7.54
C ARG A 64 -6.22 -3.39 7.33
N PRO A 65 -5.78 -3.06 6.11
CA PRO A 65 -4.36 -2.80 5.90
C PRO A 65 -3.94 -1.47 6.52
N GLY A 66 -2.68 -1.40 6.93
CA GLY A 66 -2.07 -0.16 7.38
C GLY A 66 -1.47 0.63 6.23
N LEU A 67 -1.33 -0.01 5.06
CA LEU A 67 -0.74 0.60 3.87
C LEU A 67 -1.29 -0.07 2.63
N ILE A 68 -1.64 0.73 1.63
CA ILE A 68 -1.99 0.25 0.30
C ILE A 68 -0.89 0.68 -0.67
N LEU A 69 -0.32 -0.28 -1.38
CA LEU A 69 0.58 -0.02 -2.51
C LEU A 69 -0.24 -0.20 -3.78
N LEU A 70 -0.35 0.84 -4.56
CA LEU A 70 -1.28 0.90 -5.69
C LEU A 70 -0.57 1.16 -6.99
N ASP A 71 -0.71 0.24 -7.94
CA ASP A 71 -0.32 0.47 -9.33
C ASP A 71 -1.43 1.25 -10.03
N LEU A 72 -1.07 2.19 -10.89
CA LEU A 72 -2.07 2.98 -11.62
C LEU A 72 -2.59 2.28 -12.86
N ASN A 73 -1.78 1.42 -13.47
CA ASN A 73 -2.12 0.77 -14.74
C ASN A 73 -2.65 -0.63 -14.53
N MET A 74 -3.95 -0.75 -14.39
CA MET A 74 -4.60 -2.02 -14.18
C MET A 74 -5.83 -2.15 -15.07
N PRO A 75 -6.21 -3.38 -15.46
CA PRO A 75 -7.46 -3.59 -16.18
C PRO A 75 -8.66 -3.33 -15.28
N ARG A 76 -9.84 -3.22 -15.88
CA ARG A 76 -11.11 -2.96 -15.20
C ARG A 76 -11.05 -1.63 -14.46
N MET A 77 -11.09 -1.64 -13.13
CA MET A 77 -10.96 -0.42 -12.35
C MET A 77 -9.49 -0.08 -12.18
N ASN A 78 -9.03 1.00 -12.78
CA ASN A 78 -7.65 1.47 -12.65
C ASN A 78 -7.42 2.18 -11.33
N GLY A 79 -6.15 2.58 -11.09
CA GLY A 79 -5.78 3.19 -9.82
C GLY A 79 -6.48 4.51 -9.53
N VAL A 80 -6.75 5.30 -10.58
CA VAL A 80 -7.44 6.60 -10.41
C VAL A 80 -8.87 6.38 -9.95
N GLU A 81 -9.58 5.44 -10.57
CA GLU A 81 -10.94 5.10 -10.22
C GLU A 81 -11.02 4.52 -8.80
N PHE A 82 -10.06 3.67 -8.46
CA PHE A 82 -9.96 3.09 -7.13
C PHE A 82 -9.79 4.17 -6.05
N LEU A 83 -8.90 5.13 -6.29
CA LEU A 83 -8.68 6.23 -5.36
C LEU A 83 -9.92 7.08 -5.17
N ALA A 84 -10.65 7.35 -6.24
CA ALA A 84 -11.90 8.11 -6.17
C ALA A 84 -12.91 7.41 -5.27
N GLU A 85 -13.02 6.09 -5.38
CA GLU A 85 -13.94 5.31 -4.55
C GLU A 85 -13.52 5.30 -3.08
N ILE A 86 -12.22 5.13 -2.80
CA ILE A 86 -11.71 5.10 -1.43
C ILE A 86 -12.00 6.43 -0.72
N LYS A 87 -11.82 7.52 -1.41
CA LYS A 87 -12.00 8.85 -0.82
C LYS A 87 -13.42 9.14 -0.41
N GLN A 88 -14.37 8.55 -1.09
CA GLN A 88 -15.78 8.71 -0.78
C GLN A 88 -16.23 7.82 0.37
N ASP A 89 -15.40 6.86 0.76
CA ASP A 89 -15.75 5.91 1.82
C ASP A 89 -15.15 6.37 3.15
N PRO A 90 -15.99 6.78 4.11
CA PRO A 90 -15.49 7.27 5.40
C PRO A 90 -14.64 6.25 6.16
N LYS A 91 -14.83 4.96 5.91
CA LYS A 91 -14.07 3.90 6.58
C LYS A 91 -12.72 3.67 5.95
N LEU A 92 -12.57 3.97 4.66
CA LEU A 92 -11.37 3.64 3.89
C LEU A 92 -10.48 4.84 3.61
N LYS A 93 -11.02 6.04 3.62
CA LYS A 93 -10.29 7.25 3.20
C LYS A 93 -9.04 7.55 4.02
N ARG A 94 -8.92 6.99 5.22
CA ARG A 94 -7.78 7.25 6.10
C ARG A 94 -6.63 6.27 5.93
N ILE A 95 -6.82 5.21 5.15
CA ILE A 95 -5.75 4.24 4.91
C ILE A 95 -4.69 4.91 4.04
N PRO A 96 -3.42 4.94 4.47
CA PRO A 96 -2.35 5.51 3.64
C PRO A 96 -2.22 4.75 2.33
N VAL A 97 -2.08 5.49 1.23
CA VAL A 97 -1.90 4.92 -0.10
C VAL A 97 -0.62 5.48 -0.69
N VAL A 98 0.27 4.60 -1.12
CA VAL A 98 1.45 4.97 -1.90
C VAL A 98 1.26 4.43 -3.31
N VAL A 99 1.34 5.33 -4.28
CA VAL A 99 1.17 4.98 -5.69
C VAL A 99 2.52 4.60 -6.26
N LEU A 100 2.57 3.43 -6.93
CA LEU A 100 3.72 2.96 -7.66
C LEU A 100 3.38 2.98 -9.14
N THR A 101 4.18 3.67 -9.94
CA THR A 101 3.94 3.77 -11.38
C THR A 101 5.24 3.82 -12.14
N THR A 102 5.23 3.34 -13.38
CA THR A 102 6.37 3.44 -14.28
C THR A 102 6.38 4.75 -15.07
N SER A 103 5.30 5.54 -14.97
CA SER A 103 5.12 6.75 -15.76
C SER A 103 5.24 8.01 -14.92
N GLN A 104 6.25 8.83 -15.20
CA GLN A 104 6.40 10.14 -14.58
C GLN A 104 5.18 11.03 -14.90
N GLU A 105 4.69 10.95 -16.12
CA GLU A 105 3.55 11.73 -16.55
C GLU A 105 2.28 11.38 -15.77
N GLU A 106 2.04 10.09 -15.56
CA GLU A 106 0.91 9.65 -14.76
C GLU A 106 1.07 10.05 -13.30
N SER A 107 2.28 9.92 -12.76
CA SER A 107 2.58 10.35 -11.41
C SER A 107 2.30 11.82 -11.21
N ASP A 108 2.75 12.66 -12.15
CA ASP A 108 2.53 14.10 -12.09
C ASP A 108 1.04 14.44 -12.20
N ARG A 109 0.33 13.74 -13.07
CA ARG A 109 -1.10 13.94 -13.23
C ARG A 109 -1.84 13.61 -11.95
N MET A 110 -1.52 12.49 -11.34
CA MET A 110 -2.14 12.08 -10.10
C MET A 110 -1.85 13.06 -8.97
N ALA A 111 -0.63 13.54 -8.89
CA ALA A 111 -0.23 14.49 -7.86
C ALA A 111 -1.02 15.80 -7.98
N SER A 112 -1.42 16.19 -9.19
CA SER A 112 -2.21 17.40 -9.38
C SER A 112 -3.68 17.22 -9.02
N PHE A 113 -4.20 16.00 -9.10
CA PHE A 113 -5.61 15.71 -8.80
C PHE A 113 -5.85 15.27 -7.37
N ASP A 114 -4.88 14.59 -6.79
CA ASP A 114 -5.13 13.87 -5.56
C ASP A 114 -4.11 14.20 -4.48
N ARG A 115 -4.55 15.02 -3.52
CA ARG A 115 -3.73 15.46 -2.41
C ARG A 115 -3.81 14.53 -1.20
N ASN A 116 -4.61 13.46 -1.27
CA ASN A 116 -4.80 12.56 -0.14
C ASN A 116 -4.01 11.27 -0.26
N VAL A 117 -3.16 11.17 -1.27
CA VAL A 117 -2.23 10.06 -1.41
C VAL A 117 -1.00 10.36 -0.57
N SER A 118 -0.53 9.38 0.18
CA SER A 118 0.61 9.55 1.08
C SER A 118 1.93 9.68 0.32
N GLY A 119 2.02 9.12 -0.88
CA GLY A 119 3.23 9.25 -1.68
C GLY A 119 3.05 8.72 -3.09
N TYR A 120 3.90 9.21 -3.97
CA TYR A 120 3.99 8.79 -5.37
C TYR A 120 5.42 8.35 -5.61
N MET A 121 5.60 7.11 -6.05
CA MET A 121 6.92 6.57 -6.33
C MET A 121 6.97 6.03 -7.74
N LEU A 122 8.03 6.39 -8.47
CA LEU A 122 8.27 5.77 -9.76
C LEU A 122 8.89 4.39 -9.56
N LYS A 123 8.40 3.41 -10.28
CA LYS A 123 9.01 2.08 -10.28
C LYS A 123 10.36 2.21 -10.97
N PRO A 124 11.48 1.92 -10.28
CA PRO A 124 12.80 2.03 -10.89
C PRO A 124 13.06 0.88 -11.84
N VAL A 125 14.05 1.11 -12.73
CA VAL A 125 14.39 0.15 -13.77
C VAL A 125 15.12 -1.07 -13.22
N ASP A 126 15.92 -0.91 -12.17
CA ASP A 126 16.72 -2.01 -11.62
C ASP A 126 16.30 -2.35 -10.19
N TYR A 127 16.62 -3.57 -9.78
CA TYR A 127 16.24 -4.09 -8.48
C TYR A 127 16.87 -3.33 -7.30
N PRO A 128 18.17 -2.99 -7.31
CA PRO A 128 18.74 -2.22 -6.21
C PRO A 128 18.04 -0.89 -5.98
N GLN A 129 17.66 -0.19 -7.03
CA GLN A 129 16.87 1.04 -6.89
C GLN A 129 15.48 0.75 -6.35
N PHE A 130 14.88 -0.36 -6.77
CA PHE A 130 13.57 -0.74 -6.26
C PHE A 130 13.61 -0.97 -4.75
N VAL A 131 14.64 -1.66 -4.27
CA VAL A 131 14.85 -1.89 -2.82
C VAL A 131 14.98 -0.56 -2.08
N ARG A 132 15.73 0.39 -2.64
CA ARG A 132 15.87 1.73 -2.04
C ARG A 132 14.53 2.47 -1.97
N THR A 133 13.73 2.35 -3.02
CA THR A 133 12.38 2.92 -3.04
C THR A 133 11.51 2.32 -1.94
N MET A 134 11.54 1.00 -1.83
CA MET A 134 10.78 0.30 -0.79
C MET A 134 11.29 0.63 0.61
N GLN A 135 12.57 0.89 0.76
CA GLN A 135 13.15 1.32 2.02
C GLN A 135 12.59 2.68 2.45
N VAL A 136 12.49 3.61 1.50
CA VAL A 136 11.90 4.93 1.77
C VAL A 136 10.44 4.78 2.19
N ILE A 137 9.69 3.94 1.51
CA ILE A 137 8.29 3.67 1.85
C ILE A 137 8.19 3.07 3.25
N ARG A 138 9.02 2.09 3.55
CA ARG A 138 9.04 1.45 4.86
C ARG A 138 9.31 2.47 5.97
N ASP A 139 10.31 3.31 5.78
CA ASP A 139 10.71 4.28 6.79
C ASP A 139 9.61 5.32 7.00
N TYR A 140 9.01 5.80 5.92
CA TYR A 140 7.88 6.74 5.99
C TYR A 140 6.69 6.11 6.71
N TRP A 141 6.34 4.89 6.34
CA TRP A 141 5.19 4.20 6.90
C TRP A 141 5.40 3.90 8.40
N SER A 142 6.57 3.43 8.78
CA SER A 142 6.88 3.18 10.19
C SER A 142 6.73 4.44 11.03
N THR A 143 7.20 5.58 10.51
CA THR A 143 7.09 6.86 11.20
C THR A 143 5.64 7.29 11.31
N SER A 144 4.87 7.16 10.23
CA SER A 144 3.45 7.53 10.21
C SER A 144 2.62 6.66 11.15
N GLU A 145 2.97 5.38 11.24
CA GLU A 145 2.26 4.42 12.07
C GLU A 145 2.43 4.71 13.55
N GLU A 146 3.55 5.26 13.94
CA GLU A 146 3.82 5.64 15.32
C GLU A 146 3.06 6.90 15.74
N ALA A 147 2.59 7.67 14.78
CA ALA A 147 1.85 8.87 15.10
C ALA A 147 0.48 8.52 15.69
N PRO A 148 0.11 9.12 16.81
CA PRO A 148 -1.21 8.88 17.39
C PRO A 148 -2.29 9.42 16.47
N ASN A 149 -3.34 8.69 16.36
CA ASN A 149 -4.48 9.09 15.57
C ASN A 149 -5.44 9.98 16.35
#